data_37f603f392d65ce3b2747c7799060720
#
_entry.id   37f603f392d65ce3b2747c7799060720
#
_cell.length_a   1.000
_cell.length_b   1.000
_cell.length_c   1.000
_cell.angle_alpha   90.00
_cell.angle_beta   90.00
_cell.angle_gamma   90.00
#
_symmetry.space_group_name_H-M   'P 1'
#
loop_
_entity.id
_entity.type
_entity.pdbx_description
1 polymer ?
#
loop_
_entity_poly.entity_id
_entity_poly.type
_entity_poly.pdbx_seq_one_letter_code
_entity_poly.pdbx_strand_id
1 'polypeptide(L)'
;RRTAFTVAVDFAPGITTGVSAVERARTVRALGEPSTTPKDLIRPGHVYPLVAHDQVLLGRQGHTEAGVALSQLSKTSEQALLSEIVAIDGSMARGETLALFAEEHGIPVISIAEIKEYQSKLTSIPRVTAYPAHQFEWVPVQLRNAEWDLATYPSLKHREQVVMRFCTEDKVPMVRIHSECFTGDVVHSQRCDCGQQLDASIAAI
;
A
#
# COMPACT_ATOMS: atom_id res chain seq x y z
N ARG A 1 11.87 -13.88 14.15
CA ARG A 1 12.18 -12.75 13.25
C ARG A 1 11.71 -13.14 11.86
N ARG A 2 10.80 -12.39 11.27
CA ARG A 2 10.19 -12.71 9.95
C ARG A 2 10.59 -11.67 8.90
N THR A 3 11.87 -11.30 8.85
CA THR A 3 12.40 -10.41 7.81
C THR A 3 12.57 -11.23 6.53
N ALA A 4 11.94 -10.81 5.45
CA ALA A 4 12.00 -11.49 4.15
C ALA A 4 13.24 -11.03 3.37
N PHE A 5 14.37 -11.68 3.61
CA PHE A 5 15.57 -11.48 2.82
C PHE A 5 15.43 -12.15 1.46
N THR A 6 15.92 -11.47 0.44
CA THR A 6 16.09 -12.03 -0.90
C THR A 6 17.54 -12.50 -1.11
N VAL A 7 17.86 -12.92 -2.32
CA VAL A 7 19.25 -13.21 -2.73
C VAL A 7 20.04 -11.90 -2.74
N ALA A 8 21.26 -11.92 -2.23
CA ALA A 8 22.18 -10.78 -2.35
C ALA A 8 22.54 -10.54 -3.83
N VAL A 9 22.61 -9.28 -4.23
CA VAL A 9 22.85 -8.87 -5.61
C VAL A 9 23.87 -7.75 -5.70
N ASP A 10 24.50 -7.64 -6.90
CA ASP A 10 25.27 -6.49 -7.33
C ASP A 10 24.81 -6.07 -8.73
N PHE A 11 24.87 -4.78 -9.05
CA PHE A 11 24.54 -4.27 -10.38
C PHE A 11 25.72 -4.48 -11.34
N ALA A 12 25.54 -5.35 -12.34
CA ALA A 12 26.62 -5.78 -13.24
C ALA A 12 27.32 -4.62 -14.00
N PRO A 13 26.62 -3.63 -14.57
CA PRO A 13 27.28 -2.59 -15.34
C PRO A 13 28.16 -1.67 -14.49
N GLY A 14 29.46 -1.61 -14.86
CA GLY A 14 30.39 -0.63 -14.29
C GLY A 14 30.85 -0.87 -12.86
N ILE A 15 30.75 -2.11 -12.37
CA ILE A 15 31.34 -2.53 -11.09
C ILE A 15 32.53 -3.49 -11.33
N THR A 16 33.39 -3.61 -10.34
CA THR A 16 34.52 -4.55 -10.34
C THR A 16 34.27 -5.68 -9.32
N THR A 17 34.42 -5.40 -8.05
CA THR A 17 34.17 -6.37 -6.97
C THR A 17 32.81 -6.27 -6.32
N GLY A 18 32.10 -5.14 -6.47
CA GLY A 18 30.81 -4.87 -5.83
C GLY A 18 30.91 -4.46 -4.34
N VAL A 19 32.09 -4.56 -3.72
CA VAL A 19 32.27 -4.40 -2.26
C VAL A 19 32.35 -2.93 -1.82
N SER A 20 32.95 -2.07 -2.67
CA SER A 20 33.21 -0.68 -2.29
C SER A 20 31.90 0.08 -2.04
N ALA A 21 31.96 1.11 -1.19
CA ALA A 21 30.78 1.95 -0.89
C ALA A 21 30.17 2.55 -2.18
N VAL A 22 31.03 2.94 -3.12
CA VAL A 22 30.59 3.49 -4.42
C VAL A 22 29.85 2.45 -5.27
N GLU A 23 30.35 1.22 -5.33
CA GLU A 23 29.73 0.14 -6.11
C GLU A 23 28.43 -0.33 -5.46
N ARG A 24 28.39 -0.45 -4.13
CA ARG A 24 27.13 -0.72 -3.41
C ARG A 24 26.10 0.38 -3.62
N ALA A 25 26.52 1.65 -3.61
CA ALA A 25 25.61 2.76 -3.91
C ALA A 25 25.05 2.71 -5.33
N ARG A 26 25.86 2.26 -6.32
CA ARG A 26 25.38 2.01 -7.70
C ARG A 26 24.34 0.90 -7.73
N THR A 27 24.59 -0.20 -7.03
CA THR A 27 23.64 -1.32 -6.93
C THR A 27 22.33 -0.89 -6.28
N VAL A 28 22.39 -0.14 -5.16
CA VAL A 28 21.19 0.39 -4.49
C VAL A 28 20.40 1.31 -5.41
N ARG A 29 21.09 2.20 -6.14
CA ARG A 29 20.42 3.11 -7.08
C ARG A 29 19.76 2.35 -8.21
N ALA A 30 20.45 1.36 -8.79
CA ALA A 30 19.89 0.51 -9.84
C ALA A 30 18.66 -0.27 -9.36
N LEU A 31 18.66 -0.80 -8.13
CA LEU A 31 17.50 -1.48 -7.56
C LEU A 31 16.28 -0.57 -7.39
N GLY A 32 16.48 0.75 -7.29
CA GLY A 32 15.41 1.75 -7.25
C GLY A 32 14.89 2.15 -8.64
N GLU A 33 15.58 1.78 -9.73
CA GLU A 33 15.20 2.17 -11.08
C GLU A 33 14.24 1.17 -11.73
N PRO A 34 13.08 1.61 -12.22
CA PRO A 34 12.11 0.71 -12.88
C PRO A 34 12.63 0.00 -14.12
N SER A 35 13.68 0.54 -14.77
CA SER A 35 14.30 -0.03 -15.95
C SER A 35 15.25 -1.19 -15.68
N THR A 36 15.66 -1.39 -14.41
CA THR A 36 16.57 -2.47 -14.03
C THR A 36 15.89 -3.83 -14.15
N THR A 37 16.53 -4.75 -14.83
CA THR A 37 16.02 -6.10 -15.04
C THR A 37 16.87 -7.14 -14.29
N PRO A 38 16.38 -8.36 -14.08
CA PRO A 38 17.14 -9.42 -13.45
C PRO A 38 18.47 -9.78 -14.16
N LYS A 39 18.62 -9.43 -15.45
CA LYS A 39 19.84 -9.65 -16.24
C LYS A 39 20.95 -8.66 -15.89
N ASP A 40 20.58 -7.53 -15.33
CA ASP A 40 21.50 -6.48 -14.93
C ASP A 40 22.11 -6.74 -13.54
N LEU A 41 21.68 -7.83 -12.88
CA LEU A 41 22.07 -8.18 -11.52
C LEU A 41 22.92 -9.46 -11.46
N ILE A 42 24.09 -9.36 -10.84
CA ILE A 42 24.97 -10.48 -10.49
C ILE A 42 24.48 -11.11 -9.16
N ARG A 43 24.54 -12.41 -9.07
CA ARG A 43 24.18 -13.20 -7.88
C ARG A 43 25.22 -14.30 -7.65
N PRO A 44 25.72 -14.46 -6.42
CA PRO A 44 25.48 -13.61 -5.24
C PRO A 44 26.17 -12.25 -5.37
N GLY A 45 25.75 -11.26 -4.57
CA GLY A 45 26.32 -9.93 -4.50
C GLY A 45 26.47 -9.45 -3.05
N HIS A 46 26.61 -8.13 -2.86
CA HIS A 46 26.91 -7.48 -1.59
C HIS A 46 25.77 -6.60 -1.05
N VAL A 47 24.71 -6.40 -1.82
CA VAL A 47 23.50 -5.71 -1.39
C VAL A 47 22.40 -6.73 -1.17
N TYR A 48 21.72 -6.64 -0.02
CA TYR A 48 20.68 -7.57 0.40
C TYR A 48 19.30 -6.91 0.32
N PRO A 49 18.54 -7.08 -0.78
CA PRO A 49 17.18 -6.57 -0.83
C PRO A 49 16.28 -7.29 0.18
N LEU A 50 15.34 -6.54 0.74
CA LEU A 50 14.32 -7.03 1.65
C LEU A 50 12.95 -6.79 1.03
N VAL A 51 12.03 -7.72 1.23
CA VAL A 51 10.63 -7.55 0.82
C VAL A 51 9.83 -7.07 2.04
N ALA A 52 9.20 -5.91 1.92
CA ALA A 52 8.27 -5.43 2.92
C ALA A 52 6.96 -6.23 2.86
N HIS A 53 6.23 -6.26 3.96
CA HIS A 53 4.89 -6.85 3.99
C HIS A 53 3.94 -6.05 3.09
N ASP A 54 3.04 -6.71 2.35
CA ASP A 54 2.13 -6.07 1.39
C ASP A 54 1.28 -4.95 2.03
N GLN A 55 0.87 -5.13 3.27
CA GLN A 55 0.14 -4.11 4.04
C GLN A 55 1.05 -3.15 4.80
N VAL A 56 2.35 -3.14 4.49
CA VAL A 56 3.35 -2.28 5.11
C VAL A 56 3.24 -2.31 6.65
N LEU A 57 3.15 -1.17 7.32
CA LEU A 57 3.09 -1.08 8.80
C LEU A 57 1.81 -1.64 9.41
N LEU A 58 0.76 -1.84 8.64
CA LEU A 58 -0.45 -2.52 9.10
C LEU A 58 -0.23 -4.03 9.24
N GLY A 59 0.58 -4.62 8.36
CA GLY A 59 0.87 -6.04 8.38
C GLY A 59 2.04 -6.41 9.30
N ARG A 60 3.09 -5.58 9.33
CA ARG A 60 4.29 -5.81 10.13
C ARG A 60 4.91 -4.50 10.59
N GLN A 61 5.13 -4.35 11.90
CA GLN A 61 5.76 -3.17 12.49
C GLN A 61 7.29 -3.35 12.57
N GLY A 62 7.95 -3.38 11.41
CA GLY A 62 9.40 -3.53 11.29
C GLY A 62 10.05 -2.34 10.58
N HIS A 63 11.39 -2.24 10.67
CA HIS A 63 12.15 -1.17 10.01
C HIS A 63 12.03 -1.22 8.48
N THR A 64 11.91 -2.42 7.90
CA THR A 64 11.68 -2.59 6.45
C THR A 64 10.39 -1.90 6.02
N GLU A 65 9.31 -2.16 6.73
CA GLU A 65 8.01 -1.56 6.48
C GLU A 65 8.00 -0.06 6.79
N ALA A 66 8.70 0.36 7.84
CA ALA A 66 8.85 1.78 8.18
C ALA A 66 9.57 2.57 7.07
N GLY A 67 10.64 2.01 6.51
CA GLY A 67 11.36 2.61 5.38
C GLY A 67 10.46 2.80 4.16
N VAL A 68 9.73 1.76 3.77
CA VAL A 68 8.77 1.83 2.65
C VAL A 68 7.66 2.85 2.94
N ALA A 69 7.11 2.83 4.16
CA ALA A 69 6.08 3.80 4.57
C ALA A 69 6.56 5.25 4.46
N LEU A 70 7.78 5.56 4.91
CA LEU A 70 8.37 6.89 4.78
C LEU A 70 8.57 7.30 3.31
N SER A 71 9.05 6.38 2.47
CA SER A 71 9.21 6.63 1.03
C SER A 71 7.88 6.93 0.35
N GLN A 72 6.83 6.19 0.68
CA GLN A 72 5.48 6.43 0.17
C GLN A 72 4.92 7.78 0.66
N LEU A 73 5.09 8.10 1.94
CA LEU A 73 4.65 9.37 2.53
C LEU A 73 5.34 10.57 1.91
N SER A 74 6.63 10.45 1.61
CA SER A 74 7.41 11.50 0.93
C SER A 74 7.13 11.57 -0.59
N LYS A 75 6.39 10.62 -1.15
CA LYS A 75 6.09 10.51 -2.59
C LYS A 75 7.35 10.46 -3.47
N THR A 76 8.43 9.91 -2.95
CA THR A 76 9.71 9.80 -3.68
C THR A 76 9.82 8.48 -4.42
N SER A 77 9.59 7.37 -3.74
CA SER A 77 9.67 6.02 -4.30
C SER A 77 8.88 5.02 -3.44
N GLU A 78 8.89 3.76 -3.81
CA GLU A 78 8.39 2.66 -2.98
C GLU A 78 9.54 1.86 -2.35
N GLN A 79 10.78 2.30 -2.52
CA GLN A 79 11.97 1.67 -1.98
C GLN A 79 12.64 2.57 -0.94
N ALA A 80 13.33 1.95 0.01
CA ALA A 80 14.13 2.64 1.00
C ALA A 80 15.46 1.91 1.23
N LEU A 81 16.52 2.65 1.47
CA LEU A 81 17.78 2.10 1.95
C LEU A 81 17.77 2.07 3.48
N LEU A 82 18.12 0.91 4.04
CA LEU A 82 18.28 0.73 5.47
C LEU A 82 19.75 0.49 5.81
N SER A 83 20.21 1.12 6.87
CA SER A 83 21.53 0.87 7.44
C SER A 83 21.43 0.89 8.96
N GLU A 84 21.93 -0.16 9.60
CA GLU A 84 21.97 -0.23 11.06
C GLU A 84 23.18 0.58 11.58
N ILE A 85 22.99 1.28 12.68
CA ILE A 85 24.04 2.08 13.34
C ILE A 85 24.75 1.20 14.37
N VAL A 86 26.07 1.06 14.21
CA VAL A 86 26.94 0.30 15.09
C VAL A 86 27.57 1.25 16.09
N ALA A 87 27.52 0.91 17.38
CA ALA A 87 28.21 1.64 18.44
C ALA A 87 29.73 1.42 18.37
N ILE A 88 30.51 2.25 19.09
CA ILE A 88 31.99 2.19 19.09
C ILE A 88 32.51 0.84 19.57
N ASP A 89 31.79 0.18 20.46
CA ASP A 89 32.15 -1.15 20.99
C ASP A 89 31.79 -2.31 20.03
N GLY A 90 31.26 -2.03 18.86
CA GLY A 90 30.82 -3.01 17.87
C GLY A 90 29.41 -3.56 18.10
N SER A 91 28.73 -3.18 19.18
CA SER A 91 27.34 -3.54 19.41
C SER A 91 26.38 -2.69 18.55
N MET A 92 25.11 -3.13 18.42
CA MET A 92 24.09 -2.32 17.75
C MET A 92 23.70 -1.14 18.65
N ALA A 93 23.82 0.09 18.12
CA ALA A 93 23.46 1.30 18.84
C ALA A 93 21.96 1.31 19.19
N ARG A 94 21.65 1.68 20.44
CA ARG A 94 20.27 1.71 20.96
C ARG A 94 20.10 2.81 22.00
N GLY A 95 18.84 3.22 22.23
CA GLY A 95 18.49 4.17 23.27
C GLY A 95 19.31 5.46 23.21
N GLU A 96 20.00 5.79 24.30
CA GLU A 96 20.79 7.01 24.44
C GLU A 96 21.91 7.13 23.39
N THR A 97 22.58 6.01 23.06
CA THR A 97 23.63 5.99 22.04
C THR A 97 23.10 6.43 20.67
N LEU A 98 21.88 6.05 20.30
CA LEU A 98 21.23 6.51 19.06
C LEU A 98 20.86 7.99 19.14
N ALA A 99 20.39 8.45 20.30
CA ALA A 99 20.02 9.85 20.47
C ALA A 99 21.24 10.77 20.33
N LEU A 100 22.35 10.42 20.98
CA LEU A 100 23.62 11.15 20.88
C LEU A 100 24.18 11.15 19.45
N PHE A 101 24.15 10.00 18.77
CA PHE A 101 24.56 9.89 17.38
C PHE A 101 23.71 10.78 16.47
N ALA A 102 22.41 10.79 16.68
CA ALA A 102 21.49 11.62 15.88
C ALA A 102 21.73 13.12 16.10
N GLU A 103 21.97 13.54 17.35
CA GLU A 103 22.30 14.91 17.71
C GLU A 103 23.63 15.34 17.08
N GLU A 104 24.69 14.54 17.22
CA GLU A 104 26.02 14.80 16.66
C GLU A 104 25.99 14.99 15.14
N HIS A 105 25.16 14.19 14.44
CA HIS A 105 25.08 14.19 12.99
C HIS A 105 23.89 15.00 12.42
N GLY A 106 23.08 15.65 13.26
CA GLY A 106 21.92 16.41 12.84
C GLY A 106 20.85 15.54 12.16
N ILE A 107 20.68 14.28 12.57
CA ILE A 107 19.73 13.34 11.98
C ILE A 107 18.44 13.32 12.81
N PRO A 108 17.27 13.52 12.20
CA PRO A 108 16.01 13.42 12.94
C PRO A 108 15.76 11.98 13.42
N VAL A 109 15.22 11.84 14.63
CA VAL A 109 14.83 10.56 15.19
C VAL A 109 13.32 10.44 15.14
N ILE A 110 12.83 9.32 14.61
CA ILE A 110 11.40 9.00 14.55
C ILE A 110 11.18 7.54 14.90
N SER A 111 10.14 7.25 15.65
CA SER A 111 9.76 5.87 15.99
C SER A 111 8.78 5.29 14.96
N ILE A 112 8.75 3.96 14.85
CA ILE A 112 7.76 3.25 14.03
C ILE A 112 6.33 3.57 14.49
N ALA A 113 6.13 3.77 15.79
CA ALA A 113 4.83 4.13 16.35
C ALA A 113 4.34 5.49 15.86
N GLU A 114 5.22 6.50 15.80
CA GLU A 114 4.89 7.83 15.27
C GLU A 114 4.57 7.79 13.77
N ILE A 115 5.33 7.03 12.98
CA ILE A 115 5.04 6.84 11.54
C ILE A 115 3.64 6.23 11.37
N LYS A 116 3.32 5.20 12.14
CA LYS A 116 2.02 4.53 12.10
C LYS A 116 0.88 5.46 12.52
N GLU A 117 1.08 6.24 13.58
CA GLU A 117 0.11 7.23 14.02
C GLU A 117 -0.13 8.30 12.96
N TYR A 118 0.94 8.80 12.33
CA TYR A 118 0.84 9.77 11.23
C TYR A 118 0.08 9.19 10.04
N GLN A 119 0.40 7.95 9.62
CA GLN A 119 -0.33 7.27 8.56
C GLN A 119 -1.81 7.10 8.90
N SER A 120 -2.13 6.74 10.14
CA SER A 120 -3.52 6.58 10.56
C SER A 120 -4.30 7.89 10.49
N LYS A 121 -3.66 9.01 10.78
CA LYS A 121 -4.25 10.35 10.64
C LYS A 121 -4.48 10.75 9.18
N LEU A 122 -3.56 10.36 8.28
CA LEU A 122 -3.72 10.60 6.84
C LEU A 122 -4.77 9.67 6.21
N THR A 123 -4.84 8.43 6.69
CA THR A 123 -5.82 7.43 6.25
C THR A 123 -7.11 7.48 7.05
N SER A 124 -7.17 8.28 8.10
CA SER A 124 -8.45 8.72 8.63
C SER A 124 -9.08 9.64 7.55
N ILE A 125 -9.55 9.01 6.47
CA ILE A 125 -10.74 9.48 5.80
C ILE A 125 -11.66 9.86 6.95
N PRO A 126 -12.14 11.12 7.05
CA PRO A 126 -13.17 11.41 8.02
C PRO A 126 -14.13 10.23 7.89
N ARG A 127 -14.33 9.45 8.96
CA ARG A 127 -15.45 8.51 8.97
C ARG A 127 -16.59 9.40 8.60
N VAL A 128 -17.09 9.20 7.39
CA VAL A 128 -18.27 9.92 6.94
C VAL A 128 -19.25 9.57 8.01
N THR A 129 -19.39 10.49 8.98
CA THR A 129 -20.40 10.42 10.01
C THR A 129 -21.66 10.20 9.24
N ALA A 130 -22.24 9.03 9.34
CA ALA A 130 -23.27 8.48 8.50
C ALA A 130 -24.06 9.61 7.80
N TYR A 131 -23.93 9.71 6.49
CA TYR A 131 -24.77 10.65 5.75
C TYR A 131 -26.19 10.34 6.16
N PRO A 132 -26.93 11.30 6.71
CA PRO A 132 -28.29 11.06 7.09
C PRO A 132 -29.04 10.49 5.88
N ALA A 133 -29.78 9.42 6.06
CA ALA A 133 -30.49 8.75 4.97
C ALA A 133 -31.39 9.71 4.15
N HIS A 134 -31.80 10.83 4.72
CA HIS A 134 -32.61 11.86 4.06
C HIS A 134 -31.85 12.74 3.05
N GLN A 135 -30.49 12.58 2.91
CA GLN A 135 -29.69 13.31 1.91
C GLN A 135 -29.59 12.57 0.56
N PHE A 136 -30.14 11.36 0.47
CA PHE A 136 -30.18 10.63 -0.79
C PHE A 136 -31.50 10.92 -1.49
N GLU A 137 -31.42 11.42 -2.71
CA GLU A 137 -32.55 11.45 -3.63
C GLU A 137 -32.68 10.08 -4.28
N TRP A 138 -33.59 9.28 -3.76
CA TRP A 138 -33.83 7.92 -4.25
C TRP A 138 -34.74 7.95 -5.46
N VAL A 139 -34.31 7.32 -6.55
CA VAL A 139 -35.07 7.16 -7.80
C VAL A 139 -35.39 5.68 -7.98
N PRO A 140 -36.66 5.29 -8.11
CA PRO A 140 -37.01 3.92 -8.39
C PRO A 140 -36.55 3.51 -9.79
N VAL A 141 -35.93 2.35 -9.90
CA VAL A 141 -35.45 1.78 -11.15
C VAL A 141 -35.83 0.32 -11.25
N GLN A 142 -36.26 -0.10 -12.43
CA GLN A 142 -36.51 -1.52 -12.70
C GLN A 142 -35.21 -2.19 -13.14
N LEU A 143 -34.73 -3.11 -12.32
CA LEU A 143 -33.55 -3.92 -12.63
C LEU A 143 -33.96 -5.39 -12.68
N ARG A 144 -33.82 -5.97 -13.87
CA ARG A 144 -34.27 -7.35 -14.14
C ARG A 144 -35.76 -7.49 -13.86
N ASN A 145 -36.13 -8.16 -12.80
CA ASN A 145 -37.54 -8.41 -12.48
C ASN A 145 -37.97 -7.81 -11.13
N ALA A 146 -37.19 -6.86 -10.62
CA ALA A 146 -37.44 -6.24 -9.32
C ALA A 146 -37.27 -4.72 -9.39
N GLU A 147 -38.01 -4.05 -8.53
CA GLU A 147 -37.88 -2.60 -8.32
C GLU A 147 -36.83 -2.33 -7.27
N TRP A 148 -35.89 -1.44 -7.60
CA TRP A 148 -34.78 -1.02 -6.75
C TRP A 148 -34.83 0.49 -6.59
N ASP A 149 -34.31 0.98 -5.48
CA ASP A 149 -34.03 2.40 -5.32
C ASP A 149 -32.56 2.67 -5.67
N LEU A 150 -32.32 3.66 -6.49
CA LEU A 150 -30.98 4.11 -6.88
C LEU A 150 -30.76 5.54 -6.41
N ALA A 151 -29.60 5.83 -5.87
CA ALA A 151 -29.16 7.18 -5.54
C ALA A 151 -27.70 7.37 -5.90
N THR A 152 -27.28 8.61 -6.12
CA THR A 152 -25.88 8.97 -6.30
C THR A 152 -25.30 9.52 -5.01
N TYR A 153 -24.03 9.21 -4.79
CA TYR A 153 -23.25 9.67 -3.64
C TYR A 153 -22.03 10.45 -4.15
N PRO A 154 -21.85 11.72 -3.77
CA PRO A 154 -20.70 12.50 -4.19
C PRO A 154 -19.43 11.97 -3.51
N SER A 155 -18.48 11.51 -4.31
CA SER A 155 -17.18 11.06 -3.81
C SER A 155 -16.23 12.24 -3.62
N LEU A 156 -15.35 12.15 -2.61
CA LEU A 156 -14.27 13.12 -2.35
C LEU A 156 -13.29 13.27 -3.53
N LYS A 157 -13.34 12.37 -4.52
CA LYS A 157 -12.47 12.37 -5.71
C LYS A 157 -13.20 12.78 -7.01
N HIS A 158 -14.28 13.53 -6.93
CA HIS A 158 -15.05 13.99 -8.08
C HIS A 158 -15.63 12.88 -8.99
N ARG A 159 -15.80 11.68 -8.46
CA ARG A 159 -16.53 10.60 -9.12
C ARG A 159 -17.79 10.34 -8.33
N GLU A 160 -18.93 10.36 -9.03
CA GLU A 160 -20.18 9.92 -8.43
C GLU A 160 -20.12 8.42 -8.13
N GLN A 161 -20.63 8.05 -6.99
CA GLN A 161 -20.81 6.66 -6.59
C GLN A 161 -22.30 6.34 -6.69
N VAL A 162 -22.63 5.19 -7.22
CA VAL A 162 -24.02 4.74 -7.30
C VAL A 162 -24.29 3.85 -6.09
N VAL A 163 -25.36 4.15 -5.39
CA VAL A 163 -25.89 3.31 -4.32
C VAL A 163 -27.21 2.72 -4.79
N MET A 164 -27.33 1.41 -4.74
CA MET A 164 -28.55 0.69 -5.07
C MET A 164 -29.08 0.01 -3.80
N ARG A 165 -30.37 0.09 -3.60
CA ARG A 165 -31.06 -0.48 -2.46
C ARG A 165 -32.25 -1.30 -2.93
N PHE A 166 -32.33 -2.53 -2.45
CA PHE A 166 -33.53 -3.34 -2.53
C PHE A 166 -34.20 -3.34 -1.15
N CYS A 167 -35.44 -2.90 -1.08
CA CYS A 167 -36.17 -2.83 0.19
C CYS A 167 -36.66 -4.23 0.56
N THR A 168 -36.03 -4.81 1.57
CA THR A 168 -36.51 -6.04 2.23
C THR A 168 -37.04 -5.70 3.62
N GLU A 169 -37.89 -6.57 4.16
CA GLU A 169 -38.37 -6.45 5.55
C GLU A 169 -37.30 -6.85 6.59
N ASP A 170 -36.13 -7.28 6.13
CA ASP A 170 -35.04 -7.76 6.96
C ASP A 170 -34.38 -6.60 7.75
N LYS A 171 -34.16 -6.83 9.03
CA LYS A 171 -33.55 -5.84 9.96
C LYS A 171 -32.05 -5.64 9.72
N VAL A 172 -31.38 -6.57 9.01
CA VAL A 172 -29.95 -6.53 8.73
C VAL A 172 -29.77 -6.59 7.23
N PRO A 173 -29.39 -5.47 6.59
CA PRO A 173 -29.20 -5.46 5.15
C PRO A 173 -27.95 -6.25 4.75
N MET A 174 -28.04 -7.03 3.68
CA MET A 174 -26.87 -7.57 3.00
C MET A 174 -26.26 -6.45 2.16
N VAL A 175 -24.95 -6.20 2.30
CA VAL A 175 -24.25 -5.12 1.60
C VAL A 175 -23.11 -5.70 0.73
N ARG A 176 -23.09 -5.31 -0.53
CA ARG A 176 -21.97 -5.57 -1.44
C ARG A 176 -21.33 -4.26 -1.89
N ILE A 177 -20.01 -4.17 -1.73
CA ILE A 177 -19.21 -3.12 -2.39
C ILE A 177 -18.70 -3.70 -3.71
N HIS A 178 -19.03 -3.02 -4.82
CA HIS A 178 -18.63 -3.43 -6.16
C HIS A 178 -17.79 -2.33 -6.83
N SER A 179 -16.63 -2.70 -7.36
CA SER A 179 -15.82 -1.80 -8.16
C SER A 179 -16.26 -1.93 -9.60
N GLU A 180 -16.78 -0.83 -10.17
CA GLU A 180 -17.24 -0.78 -11.56
C GLU A 180 -16.16 -1.30 -12.52
N CYS A 181 -16.57 -2.22 -13.36
CA CYS A 181 -15.75 -2.79 -14.42
C CYS A 181 -16.52 -2.72 -15.74
N PHE A 182 -16.30 -1.69 -16.53
CA PHE A 182 -17.03 -1.49 -17.79
C PHE A 182 -17.02 -2.75 -18.69
N THR A 183 -15.87 -3.42 -18.79
CA THR A 183 -15.74 -4.61 -19.65
C THR A 183 -16.50 -5.81 -19.10
N GLY A 184 -16.50 -6.02 -17.80
CA GLY A 184 -17.22 -7.14 -17.16
C GLY A 184 -18.70 -6.85 -16.96
N ASP A 185 -19.04 -5.67 -16.44
CA ASP A 185 -20.40 -5.34 -16.02
C ASP A 185 -21.30 -4.93 -17.20
N VAL A 186 -20.74 -4.25 -18.21
CA VAL A 186 -21.50 -3.70 -19.34
C VAL A 186 -21.31 -4.55 -20.60
N VAL A 187 -20.07 -4.90 -20.93
CA VAL A 187 -19.74 -5.64 -22.17
C VAL A 187 -19.76 -7.16 -21.98
N HIS A 188 -19.88 -7.62 -20.73
CA HIS A 188 -19.90 -9.06 -20.37
C HIS A 188 -18.68 -9.83 -20.89
N SER A 189 -17.50 -9.20 -20.77
CA SER A 189 -16.23 -9.79 -21.18
C SER A 189 -15.92 -11.05 -20.36
N GLN A 190 -15.49 -12.09 -21.04
CA GLN A 190 -15.02 -13.33 -20.37
C GLN A 190 -13.59 -13.25 -19.82
N ARG A 191 -12.93 -12.07 -19.90
CA ARG A 191 -11.59 -11.85 -19.35
C ARG A 191 -11.58 -11.59 -17.85
N CYS A 192 -12.74 -11.29 -17.27
CA CYS A 192 -12.94 -11.13 -15.83
C CYS A 192 -14.31 -11.67 -15.44
N ASP A 193 -14.51 -11.92 -14.17
CA ASP A 193 -15.75 -12.41 -13.57
C ASP A 193 -16.61 -11.30 -12.91
N CYS A 194 -16.27 -10.02 -13.15
CA CYS A 194 -16.93 -8.88 -12.50
C CYS A 194 -18.45 -8.88 -12.73
N GLY A 195 -18.89 -9.01 -13.98
CA GLY A 195 -20.30 -9.06 -14.32
C GLY A 195 -21.01 -10.27 -13.68
N GLN A 196 -20.40 -11.44 -13.71
CA GLN A 196 -20.95 -12.65 -13.06
C GLN A 196 -21.07 -12.48 -11.54
N GLN A 197 -20.10 -11.84 -10.92
CA GLN A 197 -20.13 -11.55 -9.48
C GLN A 197 -21.25 -10.53 -9.15
N LEU A 198 -21.42 -9.51 -9.97
CA LEU A 198 -22.51 -8.55 -9.82
C LEU A 198 -23.86 -9.24 -9.95
N ASP A 199 -24.02 -10.05 -11.00
CA ASP A 199 -25.22 -10.83 -11.26
C ASP A 199 -25.59 -11.78 -10.14
N ALA A 200 -24.61 -12.52 -9.62
CA ALA A 200 -24.80 -13.43 -8.49
C ALA A 200 -25.20 -12.68 -7.21
N SER A 201 -24.67 -11.47 -7.02
CA SER A 201 -25.01 -10.63 -5.85
C SER A 201 -26.43 -10.10 -5.92
N ILE A 202 -26.87 -9.65 -7.10
CA ILE A 202 -28.24 -9.20 -7.32
C ILE A 202 -29.24 -10.36 -7.19
N ALA A 203 -28.85 -11.56 -7.60
CA ALA A 203 -29.69 -12.76 -7.49
C ALA A 203 -29.79 -13.31 -6.06
N ALA A 204 -28.88 -12.97 -5.17
CA ALA A 204 -28.85 -13.40 -3.78
C ALA A 204 -29.74 -12.55 -2.84
N ILE A 205 -30.27 -11.46 -3.35
CA ILE A 205 -31.18 -10.54 -2.67
C ILE A 205 -32.61 -10.85 -3.09
#